data_8172e81cd89d8fb9120bf1da29e12d26
#
_entry.id   8172e81cd89d8fb9120bf1da29e12d26
#
_cell.length_a   1.000
_cell.length_b   1.000
_cell.length_c   1.000
_cell.angle_alpha   90.00
_cell.angle_beta   90.00
_cell.angle_gamma   90.00
#
_symmetry.space_group_name_H-M   'P 1'
#
loop_
_entity.id
_entity.type
_entity.pdbx_description
1 polymer ?
#
loop_
_entity_poly.entity_id
_entity_poly.type
_entity_poly.pdbx_seq_one_letter_code
_entity_poly.pdbx_strand_id
1 'polypeptide(L)'
;MNQFHDDALSAQACPLGEDAQQIAEQLRNFGDTRQVLSQWSFAPALNQLGLPQRYQTSAHHQVRDLAARYALYEQVGFVSPALMFSAPGPSMAAYVVAGLGNEQQQDAFFGQFQKALCWSCFAMTEPAQGSDAGALQTTATAVDGGFLVSGSKMFIGNGMVAETGVLFARTAPGQLGINAFLFNPQDPAITRQRLALTGLDGTNLAHMQFDKLFIPTGNLLGQHLKPTQRFAQSAMATFNALRPCVGALALGVARRALHEWQTCVTPTPTQAQLLSRLKRRWHTAHHEGLTVCQQTDEHQPSTATPGMVKTACVIIAEEIVSQLIHAFPADHGPLPTALWQAFRDVKAFEYTEGTRQIHRLSQSFSFPHASQEHQ
;
A
#
# COMPACT_ATOMS: atom_id res chain seq x y z
N MET A 1 23.68 17.36 -26.28
CA MET A 1 23.51 16.47 -25.12
C MET A 1 22.32 16.95 -24.30
N ASN A 2 21.14 17.15 -24.95
CA ASN A 2 19.92 17.70 -24.33
C ASN A 2 18.67 17.04 -24.92
N GLN A 3 18.69 15.71 -25.03
CA GLN A 3 17.55 14.89 -25.43
C GLN A 3 17.34 13.75 -24.43
N PHE A 4 17.42 14.05 -23.11
CA PHE A 4 16.93 13.14 -22.10
C PHE A 4 15.43 13.39 -21.91
N HIS A 5 14.66 12.65 -22.68
CA HIS A 5 13.29 12.16 -22.47
C HIS A 5 12.34 13.06 -21.65
N ASP A 6 11.84 14.11 -22.31
CA ASP A 6 10.53 14.69 -21.94
C ASP A 6 9.40 13.64 -22.13
N ASP A 7 9.70 12.52 -22.80
CA ASP A 7 8.75 11.46 -23.12
C ASP A 7 8.23 10.65 -21.93
N ALA A 8 8.97 10.62 -20.82
CA ALA A 8 8.50 9.93 -19.59
C ALA A 8 7.45 10.75 -18.82
N LEU A 9 7.30 12.04 -19.12
CA LEU A 9 6.28 12.92 -18.56
C LEU A 9 5.11 13.18 -19.52
N SER A 10 5.28 12.83 -20.80
CA SER A 10 4.17 12.83 -21.77
C SER A 10 3.18 11.71 -21.43
N ALA A 11 1.91 11.95 -21.68
CA ALA A 11 0.85 10.95 -21.55
C ALA A 11 1.06 9.83 -22.59
N GLN A 12 2.04 8.93 -22.38
CA GLN A 12 2.00 7.62 -23.01
C GLN A 12 0.67 6.96 -22.61
N ALA A 13 0.03 6.29 -23.55
CA ALA A 13 -1.25 5.60 -23.36
C ALA A 13 -1.23 4.90 -22.00
N CYS A 14 -2.10 5.33 -21.08
CA CYS A 14 -2.10 4.86 -19.70
C CYS A 14 -2.37 3.35 -19.72
N PRO A 15 -1.44 2.50 -19.29
CA PRO A 15 -1.63 1.05 -19.35
C PRO A 15 -2.78 0.57 -18.47
N LEU A 16 -3.35 1.47 -17.65
CA LEU A 16 -4.49 1.24 -16.77
C LEU A 16 -5.84 1.32 -17.50
N GLY A 17 -5.85 1.56 -18.84
CA GLY A 17 -7.06 1.78 -19.61
C GLY A 17 -7.48 3.25 -19.65
N GLU A 18 -8.22 3.61 -20.72
CA GLU A 18 -8.73 4.98 -20.92
C GLU A 18 -9.80 5.37 -19.87
N ASP A 19 -10.43 4.38 -19.26
CA ASP A 19 -11.49 4.54 -18.24
C ASP A 19 -10.94 4.83 -16.82
N ALA A 20 -9.66 4.64 -16.55
CA ALA A 20 -9.07 4.76 -15.22
C ALA A 20 -9.35 6.11 -14.55
N GLN A 21 -9.32 7.21 -15.32
CA GLN A 21 -9.55 8.55 -14.78
C GLN A 21 -11.01 8.77 -14.40
N GLN A 22 -11.95 8.28 -15.21
CA GLN A 22 -13.38 8.31 -14.93
C GLN A 22 -13.71 7.47 -13.69
N ILE A 23 -13.14 6.27 -13.58
CA ILE A 23 -13.30 5.40 -12.41
C ILE A 23 -12.78 6.06 -11.13
N ALA A 24 -11.61 6.72 -11.20
CA ALA A 24 -11.05 7.45 -10.06
C ALA A 24 -11.95 8.61 -9.60
N GLU A 25 -12.58 9.30 -10.53
CA GLU A 25 -13.54 10.37 -10.23
C GLU A 25 -14.82 9.83 -9.59
N GLN A 26 -15.37 8.74 -10.10
CA GLN A 26 -16.54 8.08 -9.52
C GLN A 26 -16.26 7.59 -8.09
N LEU A 27 -15.07 7.06 -7.82
CA LEU A 27 -14.67 6.67 -6.45
C LEU A 27 -14.64 7.87 -5.49
N ARG A 28 -14.10 9.00 -5.94
CA ARG A 28 -14.07 10.23 -5.13
C ARG A 28 -15.46 10.75 -4.79
N ASN A 29 -16.40 10.60 -5.71
CA ASN A 29 -17.80 11.01 -5.53
C ASN A 29 -18.62 10.01 -4.72
N PHE A 30 -17.97 9.11 -3.96
CA PHE A 30 -18.60 8.14 -3.05
C PHE A 30 -19.53 7.13 -3.71
N GLY A 31 -19.29 6.78 -4.96
CA GLY A 31 -19.93 5.64 -5.61
C GLY A 31 -19.72 4.34 -4.81
N ASP A 32 -20.60 3.37 -5.00
CA ASP A 32 -20.36 2.02 -4.49
C ASP A 32 -19.08 1.47 -5.08
N THR A 33 -18.07 1.24 -4.22
CA THR A 33 -16.72 0.87 -4.64
C THR A 33 -16.69 -0.40 -5.47
N ARG A 34 -17.49 -1.41 -5.11
CA ARG A 34 -17.55 -2.66 -5.86
C ARG A 34 -18.16 -2.44 -7.23
N GLN A 35 -19.27 -1.70 -7.29
CA GLN A 35 -19.93 -1.37 -8.54
C GLN A 35 -19.03 -0.56 -9.46
N VAL A 36 -18.41 0.49 -8.94
CA VAL A 36 -17.50 1.36 -9.71
C VAL A 36 -16.30 0.58 -10.24
N LEU A 37 -15.58 -0.14 -9.37
CA LEU A 37 -14.39 -0.87 -9.79
C LEU A 37 -14.67 -2.08 -10.66
N SER A 38 -15.87 -2.68 -10.57
CA SER A 38 -16.26 -3.75 -11.48
C SER A 38 -16.42 -3.30 -12.93
N GLN A 39 -16.57 -1.99 -13.16
CA GLN A 39 -16.64 -1.40 -14.50
C GLN A 39 -15.26 -1.08 -15.07
N TRP A 40 -14.22 -1.06 -14.24
CA TRP A 40 -12.87 -0.73 -14.67
C TRP A 40 -12.23 -1.89 -15.42
N SER A 41 -11.80 -1.61 -16.65
CA SER A 41 -11.17 -2.60 -17.54
C SER A 41 -9.91 -3.24 -16.96
N PHE A 42 -9.19 -2.55 -16.08
CA PHE A 42 -7.97 -3.03 -15.43
C PHE A 42 -8.20 -3.76 -14.08
N ALA A 43 -9.41 -3.74 -13.52
CA ALA A 43 -9.72 -4.39 -12.25
C ALA A 43 -9.40 -5.90 -12.23
N PRO A 44 -9.64 -6.69 -13.29
CA PRO A 44 -9.25 -8.10 -13.32
C PRO A 44 -7.73 -8.32 -13.19
N ALA A 45 -6.90 -7.43 -13.75
CA ALA A 45 -5.45 -7.51 -13.59
C ALA A 45 -5.02 -7.24 -12.14
N LEU A 46 -5.62 -6.26 -11.47
CA LEU A 46 -5.36 -5.97 -10.06
C LEU A 46 -5.84 -7.10 -9.14
N ASN A 47 -6.96 -7.75 -9.49
CA ASN A 47 -7.48 -8.91 -8.76
C ASN A 47 -6.52 -10.11 -8.76
N GLN A 48 -5.63 -10.20 -9.75
CA GLN A 48 -4.58 -11.22 -9.85
C GLN A 48 -3.25 -10.77 -9.23
N LEU A 49 -3.12 -9.49 -8.88
CA LEU A 49 -1.87 -8.92 -8.39
C LEU A 49 -1.53 -9.48 -7.00
N GLY A 50 -0.39 -10.16 -6.90
CA GLY A 50 0.08 -10.77 -5.65
C GLY A 50 -0.39 -12.21 -5.42
N LEU A 51 -1.17 -12.80 -6.33
CA LEU A 51 -1.47 -14.24 -6.27
C LEU A 51 -0.18 -15.06 -6.48
N PRO A 52 0.04 -16.13 -5.70
CA PRO A 52 1.07 -17.12 -6.01
C PRO A 52 0.85 -17.74 -7.40
N GLN A 53 1.94 -18.11 -8.06
CA GLN A 53 1.92 -18.57 -9.46
C GLN A 53 0.87 -19.65 -9.77
N ARG A 54 0.67 -20.60 -8.85
CA ARG A 54 -0.31 -21.71 -9.01
C ARG A 54 -1.77 -21.23 -9.06
N TYR A 55 -2.06 -20.00 -8.61
CA TYR A 55 -3.41 -19.42 -8.62
C TYR A 55 -3.60 -18.37 -9.72
N GLN A 56 -2.54 -18.02 -10.47
CA GLN A 56 -2.64 -17.03 -11.55
C GLN A 56 -3.24 -17.66 -12.80
N THR A 57 -4.09 -16.92 -13.50
CA THR A 57 -4.56 -17.30 -14.83
C THR A 57 -3.59 -16.82 -15.89
N SER A 58 -3.47 -17.54 -17.02
CA SER A 58 -2.49 -17.28 -18.08
C SER A 58 -2.57 -15.89 -18.73
N ALA A 59 -3.67 -15.17 -18.57
CA ALA A 59 -3.91 -13.89 -19.22
C ALA A 59 -3.21 -12.68 -18.56
N HIS A 60 -2.69 -12.78 -17.33
CA HIS A 60 -2.25 -11.62 -16.54
C HIS A 60 -0.84 -11.76 -15.94
N HIS A 61 0.07 -12.36 -16.70
CA HIS A 61 1.45 -12.67 -16.26
C HIS A 61 2.38 -11.45 -16.05
N GLN A 62 1.93 -10.21 -16.29
CA GLN A 62 2.83 -9.09 -16.53
C GLN A 62 3.40 -8.39 -15.28
N VAL A 63 2.89 -8.64 -14.05
CA VAL A 63 3.34 -7.94 -12.84
C VAL A 63 3.76 -8.94 -11.77
N ARG A 64 4.83 -9.68 -12.02
CA ARG A 64 5.31 -10.74 -11.11
C ARG A 64 6.35 -10.26 -10.12
N ASP A 65 7.29 -9.45 -10.57
CA ASP A 65 8.41 -8.95 -9.80
C ASP A 65 8.08 -7.62 -9.10
N LEU A 66 8.93 -7.26 -8.15
CA LEU A 66 8.77 -6.04 -7.37
C LEU A 66 8.99 -4.80 -8.24
N ALA A 67 9.91 -4.87 -9.20
CA ALA A 67 10.20 -3.76 -10.11
C ALA A 67 9.01 -3.45 -11.02
N ALA A 68 8.37 -4.46 -11.63
CA ALA A 68 7.16 -4.26 -12.43
C ALA A 68 6.00 -3.74 -11.58
N ARG A 69 5.88 -4.21 -10.33
CA ARG A 69 4.88 -3.72 -9.37
C ARG A 69 5.13 -2.27 -8.99
N TYR A 70 6.39 -1.90 -8.74
CA TYR A 70 6.79 -0.52 -8.45
C TYR A 70 6.37 0.42 -9.60
N ALA A 71 6.66 0.05 -10.85
CA ALA A 71 6.28 0.82 -12.03
C ALA A 71 4.75 0.94 -12.16
N LEU A 72 3.99 -0.15 -11.94
CA LEU A 72 2.52 -0.11 -11.95
C LEU A 72 1.96 0.84 -10.89
N TYR A 73 2.49 0.79 -9.66
CA TYR A 73 2.02 1.65 -8.56
C TYR A 73 2.30 3.13 -8.85
N GLU A 74 3.44 3.46 -9.48
CA GLU A 74 3.73 4.82 -9.91
C GLU A 74 2.68 5.34 -10.90
N GLN A 75 2.32 4.53 -11.89
CA GLN A 75 1.30 4.88 -12.89
C GLN A 75 -0.09 5.01 -12.25
N VAL A 76 -0.47 4.11 -11.34
CA VAL A 76 -1.72 4.25 -10.59
C VAL A 76 -1.72 5.53 -9.76
N GLY A 77 -0.61 5.85 -9.10
CA GLY A 77 -0.46 7.09 -8.34
C GLY A 77 -0.63 8.35 -9.19
N PHE A 78 -0.18 8.32 -10.45
CA PHE A 78 -0.40 9.40 -11.40
C PHE A 78 -1.88 9.63 -11.71
N VAL A 79 -2.68 8.58 -11.85
CA VAL A 79 -4.13 8.71 -12.07
C VAL A 79 -4.84 9.05 -10.78
N SER A 80 -4.78 8.16 -9.79
CA SER A 80 -5.29 8.35 -8.44
C SER A 80 -4.82 7.21 -7.52
N PRO A 81 -4.21 7.50 -6.37
CA PRO A 81 -3.83 6.45 -5.42
C PRO A 81 -5.05 5.69 -4.87
N ALA A 82 -6.23 6.30 -4.84
CA ALA A 82 -7.47 5.65 -4.39
C ALA A 82 -7.79 4.38 -5.18
N LEU A 83 -7.43 4.32 -6.46
CA LEU A 83 -7.61 3.14 -7.30
C LEU A 83 -6.88 1.92 -6.72
N MET A 84 -5.65 2.08 -6.22
CA MET A 84 -4.89 0.98 -5.63
C MET A 84 -5.38 0.61 -4.23
N PHE A 85 -5.70 1.60 -3.39
CA PHE A 85 -6.20 1.33 -2.04
C PHE A 85 -7.60 0.74 -2.00
N SER A 86 -8.37 0.89 -3.08
CA SER A 86 -9.72 0.33 -3.22
C SER A 86 -9.78 -0.87 -4.16
N ALA A 87 -8.66 -1.25 -4.78
CA ALA A 87 -8.58 -2.33 -5.76
C ALA A 87 -9.11 -3.67 -5.21
N PRO A 88 -9.74 -4.50 -6.07
CA PRO A 88 -9.93 -5.91 -5.75
C PRO A 88 -8.58 -6.63 -5.71
N GLY A 89 -8.53 -7.75 -5.03
CA GLY A 89 -7.33 -8.59 -4.98
C GLY A 89 -6.92 -8.98 -3.57
N PRO A 90 -5.93 -9.88 -3.46
CA PRO A 90 -5.52 -10.46 -2.18
C PRO A 90 -4.66 -9.49 -1.34
N SER A 91 -4.15 -8.39 -1.93
CA SER A 91 -3.44 -7.30 -1.24
C SER A 91 -2.33 -7.81 -0.29
N MET A 92 -2.17 -7.15 0.85
CA MET A 92 -1.22 -7.53 1.91
C MET A 92 -1.52 -8.90 2.51
N ALA A 93 -2.78 -9.33 2.55
CA ALA A 93 -3.16 -10.64 3.08
C ALA A 93 -2.53 -11.80 2.29
N ALA A 94 -2.25 -11.59 0.99
CA ALA A 94 -1.60 -12.60 0.16
C ALA A 94 -0.28 -13.09 0.74
N TYR A 95 0.57 -12.19 1.20
CA TYR A 95 1.90 -12.53 1.73
C TYR A 95 1.80 -13.35 3.02
N VAL A 96 0.85 -12.99 3.87
CA VAL A 96 0.61 -13.71 5.14
C VAL A 96 0.07 -15.10 4.86
N VAL A 97 -0.92 -15.21 3.98
CA VAL A 97 -1.53 -16.51 3.65
C VAL A 97 -0.55 -17.40 2.88
N ALA A 98 0.24 -16.85 1.96
CA ALA A 98 1.28 -17.61 1.26
C ALA A 98 2.39 -18.11 2.21
N GLY A 99 2.77 -17.31 3.21
CA GLY A 99 3.84 -17.65 4.16
C GLY A 99 3.40 -18.51 5.34
N LEU A 100 2.17 -18.37 5.82
CA LEU A 100 1.67 -19.02 7.02
C LEU A 100 0.57 -20.06 6.77
N GLY A 101 -0.15 -19.96 5.66
CA GLY A 101 -1.26 -20.86 5.35
C GLY A 101 -0.76 -22.26 4.95
N ASN A 102 -1.42 -23.30 5.46
CA ASN A 102 -1.30 -24.62 4.87
C ASN A 102 -2.01 -24.66 3.49
N GLU A 103 -1.87 -25.76 2.76
CA GLU A 103 -2.40 -25.87 1.40
C GLU A 103 -3.92 -25.64 1.35
N GLN A 104 -4.67 -26.23 2.27
CA GLN A 104 -6.13 -26.05 2.35
C GLN A 104 -6.52 -24.58 2.61
N GLN A 105 -5.82 -23.89 3.50
CA GLN A 105 -6.05 -22.48 3.80
C GLN A 105 -5.70 -21.58 2.60
N GLN A 106 -4.59 -21.88 1.91
CA GLN A 106 -4.20 -21.17 0.70
C GLN A 106 -5.23 -21.38 -0.41
N ASP A 107 -5.69 -22.59 -0.66
CA ASP A 107 -6.69 -22.90 -1.67
C ASP A 107 -8.04 -22.21 -1.38
N ALA A 108 -8.46 -22.21 -0.11
CA ALA A 108 -9.68 -21.53 0.32
C ALA A 108 -9.59 -20.01 0.14
N PHE A 109 -8.43 -19.40 0.41
CA PHE A 109 -8.22 -17.96 0.28
C PHE A 109 -8.00 -17.54 -1.18
N PHE A 110 -6.99 -18.10 -1.85
CA PHE A 110 -6.62 -17.67 -3.20
C PHE A 110 -7.62 -18.11 -4.27
N GLY A 111 -8.30 -19.21 -4.07
CA GLY A 111 -9.33 -19.70 -5.01
C GLY A 111 -10.52 -18.75 -5.19
N GLN A 112 -10.76 -17.83 -4.26
CA GLN A 112 -11.81 -16.81 -4.38
C GLN A 112 -11.51 -15.82 -5.51
N PHE A 113 -10.24 -15.40 -5.64
CA PHE A 113 -9.79 -14.43 -6.64
C PHE A 113 -9.72 -15.00 -8.06
N GLN A 114 -9.78 -16.32 -8.21
CA GLN A 114 -9.88 -16.97 -9.52
C GLN A 114 -11.31 -16.99 -10.07
N LYS A 115 -12.32 -16.92 -9.18
CA LYS A 115 -13.74 -17.06 -9.53
C LYS A 115 -14.38 -15.75 -9.91
N ALA A 116 -14.01 -14.67 -9.22
CA ALA A 116 -14.60 -13.34 -9.40
C ALA A 116 -13.65 -12.26 -8.91
N LEU A 117 -14.00 -10.99 -9.16
CA LEU A 117 -13.40 -9.87 -8.42
C LEU A 117 -13.72 -10.04 -6.94
N CYS A 118 -12.69 -10.09 -6.11
CA CYS A 118 -12.81 -10.30 -4.67
C CYS A 118 -11.96 -9.27 -3.93
N TRP A 119 -12.48 -8.69 -2.87
CA TRP A 119 -11.76 -7.72 -2.04
C TRP A 119 -11.29 -8.39 -0.76
N SER A 120 -10.03 -8.17 -0.42
CA SER A 120 -9.46 -8.61 0.85
C SER A 120 -9.06 -7.44 1.73
N CYS A 121 -8.91 -7.71 3.03
CA CYS A 121 -8.35 -6.76 3.97
C CYS A 121 -7.25 -7.38 4.85
N PHE A 122 -6.41 -6.50 5.40
CA PHE A 122 -5.31 -6.83 6.31
C PHE A 122 -5.51 -6.05 7.61
N ALA A 123 -6.02 -6.72 8.64
CA ALA A 123 -6.47 -6.10 9.88
C ALA A 123 -5.40 -6.26 11.00
N MET A 124 -4.41 -5.33 11.01
CA MET A 124 -3.32 -5.33 11.99
C MET A 124 -3.36 -4.09 12.90
N THR A 125 -3.34 -2.89 12.31
CA THR A 125 -3.23 -1.61 13.03
C THR A 125 -4.41 -1.38 13.97
N GLU A 126 -4.14 -0.85 15.16
CA GLU A 126 -5.15 -0.51 16.17
C GLU A 126 -5.19 1.00 16.45
N PRO A 127 -6.28 1.55 17.00
CA PRO A 127 -6.39 2.97 17.29
C PRO A 127 -5.24 3.53 18.13
N ALA A 128 -4.79 2.78 19.13
CA ALA A 128 -3.71 3.17 20.05
C ALA A 128 -2.33 2.64 19.63
N GLN A 129 -2.24 1.68 18.69
CA GLN A 129 -1.01 0.94 18.35
C GLN A 129 -0.85 0.84 16.82
N GLY A 130 -0.15 1.81 16.23
CA GLY A 130 0.18 1.82 14.80
C GLY A 130 1.62 1.36 14.53
N SER A 131 2.58 2.14 15.03
CA SER A 131 4.01 1.91 14.77
C SER A 131 4.59 0.69 15.49
N ASP A 132 4.08 0.39 16.69
CA ASP A 132 4.43 -0.81 17.45
C ASP A 132 3.36 -1.90 17.27
N ALA A 133 3.44 -2.61 16.16
CA ALA A 133 2.53 -3.74 15.89
C ALA A 133 2.68 -4.89 16.91
N GLY A 134 3.82 -4.97 17.60
CA GLY A 134 4.06 -5.95 18.67
C GLY A 134 3.25 -5.70 19.94
N ALA A 135 2.74 -4.48 20.13
CA ALA A 135 1.95 -4.06 21.28
C ALA A 135 0.43 -4.12 21.05
N LEU A 136 -0.05 -4.72 19.95
CA LEU A 136 -1.48 -4.84 19.67
C LEU A 136 -2.26 -5.47 20.84
N GLN A 137 -3.51 -5.01 21.05
CA GLN A 137 -4.35 -5.35 22.18
C GLN A 137 -5.55 -6.26 21.83
N THR A 138 -5.93 -6.37 20.55
CA THR A 138 -6.98 -7.30 20.12
C THR A 138 -6.65 -8.71 20.59
N THR A 139 -7.58 -9.37 21.30
CA THR A 139 -7.39 -10.71 21.90
C THR A 139 -8.17 -11.76 21.13
N ALA A 140 -7.65 -12.98 21.12
CA ALA A 140 -8.32 -14.18 20.63
C ALA A 140 -8.29 -15.23 21.75
N THR A 141 -9.41 -15.36 22.47
CA THR A 141 -9.57 -16.30 23.58
C THR A 141 -10.00 -17.65 23.04
N ALA A 142 -9.24 -18.70 23.37
CA ALA A 142 -9.56 -20.05 22.95
C ALA A 142 -10.87 -20.53 23.59
N VAL A 143 -11.72 -21.14 22.77
CA VAL A 143 -12.99 -21.79 23.17
C VAL A 143 -13.11 -23.12 22.43
N ASP A 144 -14.16 -23.89 22.73
CA ASP A 144 -14.39 -25.13 22.00
C ASP A 144 -14.59 -24.88 20.50
N GLY A 145 -13.82 -25.58 19.68
CA GLY A 145 -13.83 -25.48 18.22
C GLY A 145 -13.17 -24.25 17.61
N GLY A 146 -12.69 -23.27 18.40
CA GLY A 146 -12.11 -22.04 17.83
C GLY A 146 -11.65 -20.98 18.83
N PHE A 147 -11.84 -19.73 18.42
CA PHE A 147 -11.44 -18.54 19.17
C PHE A 147 -12.55 -17.50 19.16
N LEU A 148 -12.74 -16.81 20.28
CA LEU A 148 -13.54 -15.58 20.36
C LEU A 148 -12.59 -14.38 20.29
N VAL A 149 -12.73 -13.57 19.23
CA VAL A 149 -11.90 -12.39 19.01
C VAL A 149 -12.65 -11.15 19.45
N SER A 150 -12.00 -10.33 20.30
CA SER A 150 -12.51 -9.04 20.75
C SER A 150 -11.42 -7.97 20.66
N GLY A 151 -11.81 -6.77 20.21
CA GLY A 151 -10.89 -5.66 20.05
C GLY A 151 -11.28 -4.72 18.92
N SER A 152 -10.29 -3.99 18.40
CA SER A 152 -10.54 -2.93 17.42
C SER A 152 -9.36 -2.79 16.47
N LYS A 153 -9.65 -2.56 15.18
CA LYS A 153 -8.65 -2.32 14.14
C LYS A 153 -8.96 -1.03 13.39
N MET A 154 -7.92 -0.24 13.06
CA MET A 154 -8.04 1.08 12.48
C MET A 154 -7.24 1.18 11.17
N PHE A 155 -7.70 2.02 10.25
CA PHE A 155 -7.09 2.25 8.94
C PHE A 155 -7.03 0.98 8.06
N ILE A 156 -8.07 0.16 8.13
CA ILE A 156 -8.11 -1.12 7.42
C ILE A 156 -8.55 -0.88 5.97
N GLY A 157 -7.63 -1.04 5.03
CA GLY A 157 -7.90 -0.95 3.60
C GLY A 157 -8.95 -1.97 3.18
N ASN A 158 -9.90 -1.54 2.35
CA ASN A 158 -11.07 -2.34 1.95
C ASN A 158 -11.95 -2.83 3.11
N GLY A 159 -11.76 -2.37 4.35
CA GLY A 159 -12.49 -2.86 5.51
C GLY A 159 -14.01 -2.72 5.41
N MET A 160 -14.52 -1.80 4.58
CA MET A 160 -15.96 -1.66 4.31
C MET A 160 -16.51 -2.72 3.35
N VAL A 161 -15.69 -3.19 2.40
CA VAL A 161 -16.15 -3.99 1.25
C VAL A 161 -15.53 -5.39 1.18
N ALA A 162 -14.47 -5.67 1.93
CA ALA A 162 -13.77 -6.94 1.88
C ALA A 162 -14.67 -8.13 2.21
N GLU A 163 -14.43 -9.25 1.53
CA GLU A 163 -15.15 -10.53 1.67
C GLU A 163 -14.33 -11.57 2.43
N THR A 164 -13.02 -11.37 2.44
CA THR A 164 -12.05 -12.21 3.13
C THR A 164 -10.93 -11.35 3.68
N GLY A 165 -10.16 -11.86 4.64
CA GLY A 165 -9.04 -11.10 5.18
C GLY A 165 -8.19 -11.86 6.17
N VAL A 166 -7.13 -11.17 6.60
CA VAL A 166 -6.24 -11.63 7.67
C VAL A 166 -6.37 -10.67 8.85
N LEU A 167 -6.65 -11.23 10.02
CA LEU A 167 -6.76 -10.52 11.29
C LEU A 167 -5.62 -10.95 12.23
N PHE A 168 -4.91 -10.00 12.82
CA PHE A 168 -3.92 -10.26 13.84
C PHE A 168 -4.52 -10.03 15.24
N ALA A 169 -4.40 -11.05 16.09
CA ALA A 169 -4.87 -11.00 17.47
C ALA A 169 -3.93 -11.76 18.39
N ARG A 170 -3.99 -11.43 19.66
CA ARG A 170 -3.15 -12.03 20.71
C ARG A 170 -3.85 -13.20 21.36
N THR A 171 -3.23 -14.38 21.32
CA THR A 171 -3.69 -15.59 22.03
C THR A 171 -2.96 -15.80 23.37
N ALA A 172 -1.83 -15.12 23.58
CA ALA A 172 -1.03 -15.16 24.81
C ALA A 172 -0.22 -13.86 24.98
N PRO A 173 0.30 -13.56 26.17
CA PRO A 173 1.17 -12.41 26.40
C PRO A 173 2.45 -12.43 25.55
N GLY A 174 3.01 -11.26 25.25
CA GLY A 174 4.25 -11.10 24.50
C GLY A 174 4.06 -11.23 22.99
N GLN A 175 5.11 -10.91 22.21
CA GLN A 175 5.05 -10.89 20.74
C GLN A 175 4.84 -12.28 20.14
N LEU A 176 5.33 -13.35 20.78
CA LEU A 176 5.13 -14.73 20.35
C LEU A 176 3.67 -15.19 20.49
N GLY A 177 2.86 -14.48 21.30
CA GLY A 177 1.44 -14.72 21.43
C GLY A 177 0.59 -14.11 20.31
N ILE A 178 1.17 -13.32 19.39
CA ILE A 178 0.44 -12.74 18.28
C ILE A 178 0.32 -13.77 17.16
N ASN A 179 -0.90 -13.99 16.71
CA ASN A 179 -1.22 -14.93 15.64
C ASN A 179 -2.07 -14.26 14.55
N ALA A 180 -2.03 -14.85 13.36
CA ALA A 180 -2.82 -14.42 12.21
C ALA A 180 -3.97 -15.40 11.96
N PHE A 181 -5.13 -14.88 11.64
CA PHE A 181 -6.35 -15.64 11.41
C PHE A 181 -6.99 -15.26 10.08
N LEU A 182 -7.45 -16.24 9.32
CA LEU A 182 -8.40 -15.99 8.25
C LEU A 182 -9.76 -15.65 8.85
N PHE A 183 -10.41 -14.60 8.35
CA PHE A 183 -11.71 -14.20 8.85
C PHE A 183 -12.62 -13.66 7.73
N ASN A 184 -13.92 -13.67 7.98
CA ASN A 184 -14.92 -13.03 7.14
C ASN A 184 -15.20 -11.61 7.66
N PRO A 185 -14.77 -10.54 6.95
CA PRO A 185 -15.02 -9.16 7.37
C PRO A 185 -16.50 -8.75 7.37
N GLN A 186 -17.37 -9.55 6.74
CA GLN A 186 -18.83 -9.30 6.68
C GLN A 186 -19.60 -9.95 7.84
N ASP A 187 -18.90 -10.61 8.78
CA ASP A 187 -19.55 -11.25 9.94
C ASP A 187 -20.33 -10.23 10.77
N PRO A 188 -21.56 -10.55 11.24
CA PRO A 188 -22.39 -9.66 12.06
C PRO A 188 -21.74 -9.22 13.39
N ALA A 189 -20.80 -9.99 13.93
CA ALA A 189 -20.03 -9.63 15.12
C ALA A 189 -19.02 -8.51 14.87
N ILE A 190 -18.93 -7.99 13.64
CA ILE A 190 -18.00 -6.91 13.26
C ILE A 190 -18.78 -5.64 12.93
N THR A 191 -18.60 -4.60 13.75
CA THR A 191 -19.04 -3.25 13.41
C THR A 191 -17.98 -2.57 12.56
N ARG A 192 -18.38 -2.00 11.42
CA ARG A 192 -17.51 -1.33 10.46
C ARG A 192 -17.93 0.10 10.26
N GLN A 193 -16.97 1.02 10.35
CA GLN A 193 -17.19 2.44 10.14
C GLN A 193 -16.17 2.98 9.15
N ARG A 194 -16.63 3.61 8.07
CA ARG A 194 -15.74 4.31 7.12
C ARG A 194 -15.07 5.48 7.83
N LEU A 195 -13.77 5.64 7.60
CA LEU A 195 -13.00 6.75 8.12
C LEU A 195 -13.14 7.98 7.22
N ALA A 196 -13.33 9.15 7.86
CA ALA A 196 -13.19 10.45 7.19
C ALA A 196 -11.69 10.77 7.11
N LEU A 197 -11.17 10.86 5.90
CA LEU A 197 -9.75 11.09 5.63
C LEU A 197 -9.54 12.49 5.06
N THR A 198 -8.37 13.08 5.33
CA THR A 198 -7.97 14.35 4.74
C THR A 198 -7.47 14.19 3.30
N GLY A 199 -6.83 13.07 2.99
CA GLY A 199 -6.36 12.68 1.66
C GLY A 199 -6.77 11.26 1.33
N LEU A 200 -6.44 10.76 0.14
CA LEU A 200 -6.85 9.45 -0.39
C LEU A 200 -8.38 9.34 -0.50
N ASP A 201 -9.02 10.41 -0.97
CA ASP A 201 -10.46 10.46 -1.17
C ASP A 201 -10.92 9.33 -2.10
N GLY A 202 -12.03 8.67 -1.74
CA GLY A 202 -12.57 7.51 -2.49
C GLY A 202 -12.09 6.15 -1.99
N THR A 203 -11.21 6.10 -0.98
CA THR A 203 -10.81 4.83 -0.37
C THR A 203 -11.85 4.31 0.63
N ASN A 204 -11.79 2.99 0.90
CA ASN A 204 -12.66 2.31 1.85
C ASN A 204 -11.93 1.94 3.14
N LEU A 205 -11.09 2.84 3.64
CA LEU A 205 -10.44 2.64 4.93
C LEU A 205 -11.49 2.63 6.04
N ALA A 206 -11.40 1.63 6.90
CA ALA A 206 -12.38 1.41 7.96
C ALA A 206 -11.75 1.33 9.34
N HIS A 207 -12.55 1.72 10.32
CA HIS A 207 -12.46 1.28 11.69
C HIS A 207 -13.35 0.03 11.83
N MET A 208 -12.79 -1.05 12.38
CA MET A 208 -13.47 -2.31 12.60
C MET A 208 -13.43 -2.67 14.09
N GLN A 209 -14.59 -2.95 14.68
CA GLN A 209 -14.73 -3.40 16.07
C GLN A 209 -15.24 -4.83 16.08
N PHE A 210 -14.62 -5.67 16.88
CA PHE A 210 -14.90 -7.10 17.00
C PHE A 210 -15.52 -7.36 18.37
N ASP A 211 -16.76 -7.86 18.40
CA ASP A 211 -17.43 -8.26 19.62
C ASP A 211 -17.62 -9.77 19.65
N LYS A 212 -16.65 -10.46 20.25
CA LYS A 212 -16.62 -11.92 20.37
C LYS A 212 -16.81 -12.63 19.03
N LEU A 213 -16.15 -12.13 17.97
CA LEU A 213 -16.13 -12.76 16.66
C LEU A 213 -15.62 -14.20 16.81
N PHE A 214 -16.44 -15.19 16.45
CA PHE A 214 -16.03 -16.59 16.45
C PHE A 214 -15.20 -16.90 15.20
N ILE A 215 -13.97 -17.39 15.40
CA ILE A 215 -13.09 -17.87 14.32
C ILE A 215 -12.75 -19.35 14.58
N PRO A 216 -13.11 -20.26 13.65
CA PRO A 216 -12.81 -21.68 13.78
C PRO A 216 -11.31 -21.95 13.90
N THR A 217 -10.91 -22.99 14.63
CA THR A 217 -9.50 -23.39 14.79
C THR A 217 -8.78 -23.59 13.45
N GLY A 218 -9.48 -24.10 12.43
CA GLY A 218 -8.93 -24.29 11.09
C GLY A 218 -8.53 -22.98 10.36
N ASN A 219 -8.96 -21.83 10.87
CA ASN A 219 -8.62 -20.52 10.31
C ASN A 219 -7.39 -19.87 10.97
N LEU A 220 -6.81 -20.48 12.03
CA LEU A 220 -5.54 -20.04 12.59
C LEU A 220 -4.41 -20.39 11.64
N LEU A 221 -3.70 -19.37 11.14
CA LEU A 221 -2.59 -19.52 10.23
C LEU A 221 -1.30 -19.94 10.96
N GLY A 222 -0.45 -20.72 10.30
CA GLY A 222 0.88 -21.07 10.81
C GLY A 222 0.88 -22.08 11.96
N GLN A 223 -0.17 -22.87 12.17
CA GLN A 223 -0.21 -23.88 13.23
C GLN A 223 0.92 -24.92 13.10
N HIS A 224 1.33 -25.23 11.86
CA HIS A 224 2.41 -26.15 11.53
C HIS A 224 3.81 -25.55 11.69
N LEU A 225 3.91 -24.23 11.97
CA LEU A 225 5.15 -23.49 12.11
C LEU A 225 5.50 -23.26 13.59
N LYS A 226 6.79 -23.09 13.89
CA LYS A 226 7.23 -22.67 15.23
C LYS A 226 6.74 -21.25 15.54
N PRO A 227 6.45 -20.91 16.81
CA PRO A 227 5.97 -19.55 17.17
C PRO A 227 6.87 -18.42 16.67
N THR A 228 8.19 -18.62 16.65
CA THR A 228 9.18 -17.64 16.15
C THR A 228 9.10 -17.39 14.64
N GLN A 229 8.46 -18.26 13.87
CA GLN A 229 8.31 -18.17 12.43
C GLN A 229 6.96 -17.55 12.01
N ARG A 230 6.06 -17.28 12.95
CA ARG A 230 4.70 -16.85 12.65
C ARG A 230 4.62 -15.33 12.39
N PHE A 231 4.49 -14.53 13.46
CA PHE A 231 4.15 -13.11 13.34
C PHE A 231 5.26 -12.27 12.71
N ALA A 232 6.45 -12.23 13.31
CA ALA A 232 7.49 -11.29 12.91
C ALA A 232 7.96 -11.51 11.47
N GLN A 233 8.16 -12.76 11.08
CA GLN A 233 8.66 -13.10 9.75
C GLN A 233 7.64 -12.78 8.65
N SER A 234 6.35 -13.12 8.84
CA SER A 234 5.32 -12.87 7.84
C SER A 234 4.98 -11.38 7.71
N ALA A 235 4.89 -10.65 8.84
CA ALA A 235 4.64 -9.22 8.83
C ALA A 235 5.78 -8.46 8.13
N MET A 236 7.03 -8.77 8.44
CA MET A 236 8.19 -8.14 7.80
C MET A 236 8.28 -8.45 6.31
N ALA A 237 8.01 -9.68 5.89
CA ALA A 237 7.98 -10.06 4.47
C ALA A 237 6.92 -9.26 3.71
N THR A 238 5.71 -9.12 4.28
CA THR A 238 4.62 -8.31 3.72
C THR A 238 5.04 -6.86 3.51
N PHE A 239 5.56 -6.22 4.56
CA PHE A 239 5.95 -4.81 4.50
C PHE A 239 7.13 -4.58 3.55
N ASN A 240 8.14 -5.44 3.56
CA ASN A 240 9.31 -5.29 2.69
C ASN A 240 8.94 -5.41 1.21
N ALA A 241 7.94 -6.23 0.87
CA ALA A 241 7.45 -6.37 -0.49
C ALA A 241 6.64 -5.16 -0.99
N LEU A 242 6.00 -4.38 -0.10
CA LEU A 242 5.05 -3.34 -0.51
C LEU A 242 5.52 -1.90 -0.22
N ARG A 243 6.42 -1.69 0.72
CA ARG A 243 6.95 -0.35 1.05
C ARG A 243 7.50 0.42 -0.15
N PRO A 244 8.32 -0.15 -1.05
CA PRO A 244 8.75 0.56 -2.25
C PRO A 244 7.58 0.99 -3.13
N CYS A 245 6.55 0.16 -3.25
CA CYS A 245 5.36 0.45 -4.04
C CYS A 245 4.55 1.63 -3.48
N VAL A 246 4.48 1.78 -2.14
CA VAL A 246 3.90 2.98 -1.51
C VAL A 246 4.70 4.24 -1.88
N GLY A 247 6.03 4.14 -1.91
CA GLY A 247 6.90 5.22 -2.41
C GLY A 247 6.61 5.56 -3.87
N ALA A 248 6.40 4.56 -4.71
CA ALA A 248 6.05 4.73 -6.12
C ALA A 248 4.69 5.45 -6.30
N LEU A 249 3.66 5.07 -5.52
CA LEU A 249 2.38 5.79 -5.51
C LEU A 249 2.56 7.29 -5.22
N ALA A 250 3.37 7.63 -4.21
CA ALA A 250 3.63 9.01 -3.85
C ALA A 250 4.34 9.78 -4.99
N LEU A 251 5.30 9.14 -5.68
CA LEU A 251 5.96 9.73 -6.85
C LEU A 251 5.00 9.90 -8.02
N GLY A 252 4.06 8.99 -8.22
CA GLY A 252 3.00 9.12 -9.21
C GLY A 252 2.13 10.36 -8.99
N VAL A 253 1.71 10.58 -7.72
CA VAL A 253 0.98 11.81 -7.34
C VAL A 253 1.81 13.07 -7.59
N ALA A 254 3.10 13.05 -7.26
CA ALA A 254 3.99 14.19 -7.52
C ALA A 254 4.18 14.45 -9.02
N ARG A 255 4.29 13.40 -9.85
CA ARG A 255 4.37 13.53 -11.32
C ARG A 255 3.09 14.13 -11.89
N ARG A 256 1.91 13.70 -11.39
CA ARG A 256 0.64 14.34 -11.77
C ARG A 256 0.62 15.81 -11.39
N ALA A 257 1.05 16.19 -10.20
CA ALA A 257 1.11 17.57 -9.76
C ALA A 257 2.02 18.43 -10.66
N LEU A 258 3.18 17.90 -11.09
CA LEU A 258 4.07 18.54 -12.07
C LEU A 258 3.35 18.75 -13.41
N HIS A 259 2.63 17.75 -13.91
CA HIS A 259 1.88 17.81 -15.15
C HIS A 259 0.77 18.87 -15.06
N GLU A 260 -0.08 18.82 -14.04
CA GLU A 260 -1.19 19.77 -13.83
C GLU A 260 -0.69 21.21 -13.72
N TRP A 261 0.41 21.43 -12.98
CA TRP A 261 0.99 22.77 -12.86
C TRP A 261 1.42 23.34 -14.23
N GLN A 262 2.06 22.51 -15.06
CA GLN A 262 2.53 22.91 -16.40
C GLN A 262 1.40 23.14 -17.40
N THR A 263 0.24 22.50 -17.22
CA THR A 263 -0.94 22.77 -18.07
C THR A 263 -1.63 24.08 -17.72
N CYS A 264 -1.51 24.52 -16.47
CA CYS A 264 -2.16 25.74 -15.97
C CYS A 264 -1.30 26.98 -16.08
N VAL A 265 0.04 26.86 -16.11
CA VAL A 265 0.96 27.99 -15.99
C VAL A 265 2.03 27.98 -17.08
N THR A 266 2.16 29.08 -17.81
CA THR A 266 3.34 29.33 -18.63
C THR A 266 4.47 29.81 -17.72
N PRO A 267 5.55 29.02 -17.53
CA PRO A 267 6.55 29.33 -16.51
C PRO A 267 7.42 30.53 -16.90
N THR A 268 7.68 31.40 -15.96
CA THR A 268 8.77 32.37 -16.03
C THR A 268 10.14 31.66 -16.02
N PRO A 269 11.25 32.31 -16.40
CA PRO A 269 12.58 31.68 -16.35
C PRO A 269 12.95 31.08 -14.99
N THR A 270 12.58 31.75 -13.90
CA THR A 270 12.81 31.26 -12.51
C THR A 270 11.97 30.01 -12.22
N GLN A 271 10.68 30.02 -12.62
CA GLN A 271 9.80 28.87 -12.46
C GLN A 271 10.25 27.68 -13.35
N ALA A 272 10.75 27.94 -14.56
CA ALA A 272 11.29 26.90 -15.44
C ALA A 272 12.54 26.22 -14.81
N GLN A 273 13.43 26.99 -14.14
CA GLN A 273 14.56 26.44 -13.39
C GLN A 273 14.08 25.60 -12.20
N LEU A 274 13.07 26.06 -11.45
CA LEU A 274 12.44 25.29 -10.37
C LEU A 274 11.89 23.97 -10.89
N LEU A 275 11.06 24.00 -11.94
CA LEU A 275 10.49 22.79 -12.55
C LEU A 275 11.56 21.81 -12.99
N SER A 276 12.63 22.29 -13.64
CA SER A 276 13.76 21.44 -14.06
C SER A 276 14.45 20.76 -12.86
N ARG A 277 14.60 21.48 -11.74
CA ARG A 277 15.14 20.92 -10.50
C ARG A 277 14.22 19.86 -9.93
N LEU A 278 12.91 20.13 -9.83
CA LEU A 278 11.92 19.21 -9.27
C LEU A 278 11.80 17.93 -10.12
N LYS A 279 11.80 18.05 -11.45
CA LYS A 279 11.82 16.92 -12.38
C LYS A 279 13.05 16.05 -12.16
N ARG A 280 14.25 16.63 -12.06
CA ARG A 280 15.48 15.84 -11.77
C ARG A 280 15.39 15.10 -10.45
N ARG A 281 14.88 15.74 -9.38
CA ARG A 281 14.69 15.07 -8.09
C ARG A 281 13.72 13.91 -8.18
N TRP A 282 12.62 14.09 -8.90
CA TRP A 282 11.66 13.03 -9.17
C TRP A 282 12.31 11.84 -9.90
N HIS A 283 13.04 12.11 -11.00
CA HIS A 283 13.73 11.09 -11.79
C HIS A 283 14.76 10.32 -10.97
N THR A 284 15.55 11.01 -10.15
CA THR A 284 16.53 10.36 -9.27
C THR A 284 15.84 9.43 -8.28
N ALA A 285 14.80 9.90 -7.57
CA ALA A 285 14.08 9.07 -6.59
C ALA A 285 13.39 7.87 -7.25
N HIS A 286 12.79 8.07 -8.41
CA HIS A 286 12.14 6.99 -9.15
C HIS A 286 13.15 5.93 -9.63
N HIS A 287 14.27 6.37 -10.20
CA HIS A 287 15.33 5.48 -10.68
C HIS A 287 15.94 4.66 -9.54
N GLU A 288 16.31 5.32 -8.43
CA GLU A 288 16.85 4.64 -7.25
C GLU A 288 15.87 3.62 -6.66
N GLY A 289 14.59 3.99 -6.55
CA GLY A 289 13.56 3.09 -6.08
C GLY A 289 13.38 1.87 -6.98
N LEU A 290 13.36 2.06 -8.30
CA LEU A 290 13.28 0.99 -9.29
C LEU A 290 14.51 0.08 -9.23
N THR A 291 15.71 0.64 -9.12
CA THR A 291 16.98 -0.10 -9.01
C THR A 291 16.98 -1.01 -7.78
N VAL A 292 16.52 -0.51 -6.62
CA VAL A 292 16.44 -1.32 -5.40
C VAL A 292 15.42 -2.47 -5.57
N CYS A 293 14.30 -2.23 -6.26
CA CYS A 293 13.34 -3.28 -6.56
C CYS A 293 13.94 -4.36 -7.48
N GLN A 294 14.67 -3.98 -8.54
CA GLN A 294 15.37 -4.90 -9.45
C GLN A 294 16.41 -5.73 -8.70
N GLN A 295 17.25 -5.10 -7.87
CA GLN A 295 18.23 -5.81 -7.05
C GLN A 295 17.56 -6.82 -6.10
N THR A 296 16.40 -6.47 -5.55
CA THR A 296 15.61 -7.38 -4.70
C THR A 296 15.10 -8.59 -5.49
N ASP A 297 14.58 -8.38 -6.68
CA ASP A 297 14.08 -9.44 -7.57
C ASP A 297 15.21 -10.38 -8.02
N GLU A 298 16.40 -9.84 -8.24
CA GLU A 298 17.61 -10.59 -8.64
C GLU A 298 18.37 -11.18 -7.43
N HIS A 299 17.85 -11.02 -6.22
CA HIS A 299 18.50 -11.44 -4.97
C HIS A 299 19.89 -10.85 -4.76
N GLN A 300 20.13 -9.64 -5.28
CA GLN A 300 21.39 -8.92 -5.14
C GLN A 300 21.44 -8.13 -3.83
N PRO A 301 22.64 -7.90 -3.25
CA PRO A 301 22.79 -6.98 -2.14
C PRO A 301 22.33 -5.58 -2.53
N SER A 302 21.45 -4.98 -1.72
CA SER A 302 21.01 -3.61 -1.92
C SER A 302 21.59 -2.69 -0.85
N THR A 303 22.00 -1.49 -1.25
CA THR A 303 22.47 -0.43 -0.35
C THR A 303 21.34 0.28 0.39
N ALA A 304 20.10 0.06 -0.03
CA ALA A 304 18.92 0.65 0.58
C ALA A 304 17.89 -0.41 0.97
N THR A 305 17.26 -0.22 2.14
CA THR A 305 16.16 -1.08 2.56
C THR A 305 14.85 -0.63 1.91
N PRO A 306 13.84 -1.51 1.77
CA PRO A 306 12.51 -1.14 1.29
C PRO A 306 11.88 0.06 2.01
N GLY A 307 12.11 0.18 3.34
CA GLY A 307 11.66 1.32 4.13
C GLY A 307 12.37 2.62 3.79
N MET A 308 13.67 2.58 3.41
CA MET A 308 14.43 3.77 2.94
C MET A 308 13.88 4.27 1.61
N VAL A 309 13.65 3.37 0.67
CA VAL A 309 13.05 3.72 -0.63
C VAL A 309 11.72 4.43 -0.42
N LYS A 310 10.81 3.82 0.36
CA LYS A 310 9.51 4.44 0.69
C LYS A 310 9.68 5.83 1.27
N THR A 311 10.56 5.98 2.27
CA THR A 311 10.78 7.24 2.97
C THR A 311 11.32 8.31 2.04
N ALA A 312 12.32 8.00 1.22
CA ALA A 312 12.93 8.94 0.28
C ALA A 312 11.91 9.40 -0.78
N CYS A 313 11.17 8.47 -1.38
CA CYS A 313 10.14 8.78 -2.37
C CYS A 313 9.03 9.67 -1.80
N VAL A 314 8.54 9.37 -0.59
CA VAL A 314 7.48 10.17 0.06
C VAL A 314 7.98 11.59 0.38
N ILE A 315 9.19 11.74 0.95
CA ILE A 315 9.76 13.07 1.23
C ILE A 315 9.89 13.90 -0.05
N ILE A 316 10.39 13.30 -1.13
CA ILE A 316 10.55 14.00 -2.41
C ILE A 316 9.20 14.35 -3.03
N ALA A 317 8.21 13.47 -2.96
CA ALA A 317 6.86 13.76 -3.42
C ALA A 317 6.22 14.92 -2.66
N GLU A 318 6.32 14.93 -1.32
CA GLU A 318 5.85 16.03 -0.47
C GLU A 318 6.54 17.36 -0.83
N GLU A 319 7.86 17.34 -1.02
CA GLU A 319 8.65 18.51 -1.40
C GLU A 319 8.21 19.06 -2.76
N ILE A 320 8.07 18.19 -3.77
CA ILE A 320 7.64 18.59 -5.11
C ILE A 320 6.29 19.28 -5.05
N VAL A 321 5.28 18.61 -4.47
CA VAL A 321 3.92 19.14 -4.41
C VAL A 321 3.87 20.46 -3.63
N SER A 322 4.56 20.56 -2.49
CA SER A 322 4.62 21.78 -1.70
C SER A 322 5.25 22.93 -2.46
N GLN A 323 6.38 22.71 -3.17
CA GLN A 323 7.04 23.76 -3.94
C GLN A 323 6.19 24.21 -5.16
N LEU A 324 5.46 23.31 -5.80
CA LEU A 324 4.54 23.66 -6.89
C LEU A 324 3.40 24.55 -6.40
N ILE A 325 2.83 24.26 -5.23
CA ILE A 325 1.79 25.09 -4.62
C ILE A 325 2.32 26.50 -4.32
N HIS A 326 3.50 26.60 -3.69
CA HIS A 326 4.11 27.90 -3.36
C HIS A 326 4.51 28.71 -4.61
N ALA A 327 4.86 28.04 -5.70
CA ALA A 327 5.26 28.67 -6.95
C ALA A 327 4.06 28.99 -7.88
N PHE A 328 2.83 28.60 -7.49
CA PHE A 328 1.65 28.88 -8.30
C PHE A 328 1.34 30.38 -8.30
N PRO A 329 1.23 31.05 -9.47
CA PRO A 329 1.08 32.49 -9.53
C PRO A 329 -0.27 32.95 -8.98
N ALA A 330 -0.28 33.98 -8.16
CA ALA A 330 -1.50 34.52 -7.54
C ALA A 330 -2.47 35.16 -8.57
N ASP A 331 -1.98 35.61 -9.70
CA ASP A 331 -2.74 36.21 -10.79
C ASP A 331 -3.42 35.20 -11.75
N HIS A 332 -3.11 33.89 -11.58
CA HIS A 332 -3.72 32.81 -12.37
C HIS A 332 -5.03 32.27 -11.76
N GLY A 333 -5.57 32.96 -10.74
CA GLY A 333 -6.79 32.54 -10.05
C GLY A 333 -6.56 31.54 -8.91
N PRO A 334 -7.60 30.79 -8.51
CA PRO A 334 -7.48 29.85 -7.41
C PRO A 334 -6.60 28.65 -7.79
N LEU A 335 -5.90 28.11 -6.79
CA LEU A 335 -5.10 26.90 -6.98
C LEU A 335 -5.96 25.75 -7.51
N PRO A 336 -5.54 25.05 -8.58
CA PRO A 336 -6.27 23.93 -9.14
C PRO A 336 -6.59 22.84 -8.10
N THR A 337 -7.82 22.31 -8.15
CA THR A 337 -8.27 21.26 -7.21
C THR A 337 -7.35 20.04 -7.23
N ALA A 338 -6.79 19.70 -8.40
CA ALA A 338 -5.84 18.59 -8.54
C ALA A 338 -4.55 18.78 -7.72
N LEU A 339 -4.05 20.03 -7.61
CA LEU A 339 -2.87 20.33 -6.78
C LEU A 339 -3.20 20.25 -5.28
N TRP A 340 -4.38 20.72 -4.87
CA TRP A 340 -4.86 20.55 -3.49
C TRP A 340 -5.06 19.07 -3.13
N GLN A 341 -5.62 18.29 -4.07
CA GLN A 341 -5.77 16.86 -3.86
C GLN A 341 -4.41 16.17 -3.72
N ALA A 342 -3.46 16.48 -4.63
CA ALA A 342 -2.11 15.94 -4.57
C ALA A 342 -1.43 16.27 -3.22
N PHE A 343 -1.61 17.49 -2.70
CA PHE A 343 -1.06 17.89 -1.39
C PHE A 343 -1.61 17.04 -0.24
N ARG A 344 -2.92 16.80 -0.24
CA ARG A 344 -3.56 15.94 0.78
C ARG A 344 -3.11 14.49 0.66
N ASP A 345 -3.05 13.97 -0.57
CA ASP A 345 -2.69 12.57 -0.82
C ASP A 345 -1.25 12.26 -0.42
N VAL A 346 -0.27 13.13 -0.78
CA VAL A 346 1.13 12.86 -0.41
C VAL A 346 1.37 12.82 1.08
N LYS A 347 0.57 13.56 1.88
CA LYS A 347 0.66 13.53 3.35
C LYS A 347 0.22 12.19 3.95
N ALA A 348 -0.75 11.51 3.35
CA ALA A 348 -1.25 10.24 3.82
C ALA A 348 -0.20 9.11 3.69
N PHE A 349 0.69 9.17 2.70
CA PHE A 349 1.73 8.16 2.51
C PHE A 349 2.78 8.13 3.62
N GLU A 350 2.98 9.22 4.36
CA GLU A 350 3.86 9.20 5.54
C GLU A 350 3.45 8.13 6.55
N TYR A 351 2.14 7.94 6.73
CA TYR A 351 1.56 7.04 7.73
C TYR A 351 1.27 5.63 7.18
N THR A 352 1.40 5.42 5.88
CA THR A 352 1.12 4.14 5.22
C THR A 352 2.33 3.21 5.36
N GLU A 353 2.14 2.01 5.87
CA GLU A 353 3.16 0.94 6.05
C GLU A 353 4.42 1.37 6.83
N GLY A 354 4.23 2.22 7.82
CA GLY A 354 5.26 2.72 8.73
C GLY A 354 5.71 4.14 8.41
N THR A 355 5.93 4.90 9.48
CA THR A 355 6.41 6.29 9.41
C THR A 355 7.91 6.36 9.12
N ARG A 356 8.39 7.54 8.68
CA ARG A 356 9.83 7.78 8.47
C ARG A 356 10.66 7.55 9.73
N GLN A 357 10.09 7.80 10.91
CA GLN A 357 10.76 7.56 12.18
C GLN A 357 11.00 6.06 12.40
N ILE A 358 9.99 5.22 12.14
CA ILE A 358 10.11 3.76 12.26
C ILE A 358 11.14 3.21 11.28
N HIS A 359 11.16 3.71 10.05
CA HIS A 359 12.15 3.27 9.05
C HIS A 359 13.57 3.67 9.45
N ARG A 360 13.77 4.88 9.98
CA ARG A 360 15.08 5.33 10.51
C ARG A 360 15.55 4.50 11.70
N LEU A 361 14.65 4.20 12.65
CA LEU A 361 14.95 3.32 13.78
C LEU A 361 15.35 1.91 13.30
N SER A 362 14.60 1.33 12.38
CA SER A 362 14.92 0.00 11.83
C SER A 362 16.30 -0.05 11.19
N GLN A 363 16.75 1.05 10.56
CA GLN A 363 18.08 1.14 9.99
C GLN A 363 19.19 1.20 11.04
N SER A 364 18.98 1.96 12.13
CA SER A 364 20.00 2.07 13.18
C SER A 364 20.36 0.73 13.81
N PHE A 365 19.41 -0.22 13.82
CA PHE A 365 19.66 -1.60 14.27
C PHE A 365 20.33 -2.49 13.22
N SER A 366 20.35 -2.07 11.95
CA SER A 366 20.93 -2.86 10.84
C SER A 366 22.40 -2.51 10.58
N PHE A 367 22.90 -1.38 11.09
CA PHE A 367 24.33 -1.09 11.03
C PHE A 367 25.04 -1.89 12.13
N PRO A 368 26.05 -2.72 11.80
CA PRO A 368 26.91 -3.29 12.84
C PRO A 368 27.51 -2.11 13.63
N HIS A 369 27.34 -2.14 14.95
CA HIS A 369 28.11 -1.25 15.81
C HIS A 369 29.57 -1.42 15.41
N ALA A 370 30.20 -0.36 14.87
CA ALA A 370 31.63 -0.33 14.73
C ALA A 370 32.18 -0.66 16.13
N SER A 371 32.68 -1.88 16.26
CA SER A 371 33.37 -2.29 17.46
C SER A 371 34.39 -1.20 17.77
N GLN A 372 34.28 -0.58 18.92
CA GLN A 372 35.33 0.22 19.50
C GLN A 372 36.52 -0.73 19.76
N GLU A 373 37.31 -0.95 18.72
CA GLU A 373 38.68 -1.39 18.86
C GLU A 373 39.52 -0.13 19.05
N HIS A 374 39.50 0.35 20.27
CA HIS A 374 40.58 1.17 20.81
C HIS A 374 40.82 0.72 22.24
N GLN A 375 41.69 -0.26 22.41
CA GLN A 375 42.79 -0.24 23.40
C GLN A 375 43.76 -1.37 23.12
#